data_e47b480aa1c6860175c60e1b6f45fb9b
#
_entry.id   e47b480aa1c6860175c60e1b6f45fb9b
#
_cell.length_a   1.000
_cell.length_b   1.000
_cell.length_c   1.000
_cell.angle_alpha   90.00
_cell.angle_beta   90.00
_cell.angle_gamma   90.00
#
_symmetry.space_group_name_H-M   'P 1'
#
loop_
_entity.id
_entity.type
_entity.pdbx_description
1 polymer ?
#
loop_
_entity_poly.entity_id
_entity_poly.type
_entity_poly.pdbx_seq_one_letter_code
_entity_poly.pdbx_strand_id
1 'polypeptide(L)'
;MNSEEVLKFLRELGQDEIISKFNRVSPKERNDFISQVNRLDKVCRGGIKDYLKRAKILLEKSKKNVNYFHDCKIEIPDDIPHIDIGSDEFYELDQLGFDQIKDTVFVLVAGGLGERLGYSGIKIGLQNELITLRTYIEVYTDFIKAFEDRIKKKEEMPSDWYIPFCIMTSGDTHDKTVSLLKSKSYFGMKPNQITILKQNKLPAIIDNECHLALKPDKFLIETKPHGHGDIHYLLYQSGKVSQWLKQGKRYLVQFMDTNVLAFNCIPASIGASEKYNYDVNSIVVPRRPKDAIGIISKITDKNGNSVVQNIEYNQVDSLLKDRYNGKGDVANENGLCDFPGNLNVLVFKISSYLNVLEESQGLVPEFVNPKYADETRTKFKSPTRLECLMQDVPKLVKNGEKVGYTYFDRWFCFTACKNNLHDACQKLKNNETGESAFTVERDIFSYNERIMKDIIGKLEVIKTEPENELVINGCQVKFGPKIIIYPSFAPTVTELRDKLNQMKGKIRMTNNSTLILKNDVIIEKGADIDGYQVIDKDEKEHLICKNQKKIIYRLLKNGEGKIYEKLRGYAILLQEN
;
A
#
# COMPACT_ATOMS: atom_id res chain seq x y z
N MET A 1 -7.76 10.17 36.12
CA MET A 1 -7.02 9.78 37.35
C MET A 1 -6.18 10.96 37.81
N ASN A 2 -6.19 11.24 39.11
CA ASN A 2 -5.28 12.18 39.76
C ASN A 2 -3.92 11.49 40.09
N SER A 3 -3.00 12.16 40.80
CA SER A 3 -1.66 11.63 41.09
C SER A 3 -1.70 10.34 41.94
N GLU A 4 -2.55 10.29 42.96
CA GLU A 4 -2.68 9.15 43.86
C GLU A 4 -3.30 7.93 43.17
N GLU A 5 -4.34 8.20 42.37
CA GLU A 5 -4.99 7.18 41.54
C GLU A 5 -4.03 6.59 40.47
N VAL A 6 -3.20 7.44 39.84
CA VAL A 6 -2.20 6.95 38.87
C VAL A 6 -1.14 6.09 39.54
N LEU A 7 -0.63 6.47 40.71
CA LEU A 7 0.33 5.65 41.45
C LEU A 7 -0.27 4.32 41.88
N LYS A 8 -1.52 4.30 42.36
CA LYS A 8 -2.25 3.07 42.69
C LYS A 8 -2.41 2.19 41.46
N PHE A 9 -2.83 2.78 40.36
CA PHE A 9 -3.00 2.08 39.07
C PHE A 9 -1.69 1.48 38.57
N LEU A 10 -0.58 2.23 38.59
CA LEU A 10 0.74 1.72 38.19
C LEU A 10 1.22 0.57 39.11
N ARG A 11 0.89 0.63 40.40
CA ARG A 11 1.21 -0.46 41.35
C ARG A 11 0.45 -1.74 41.01
N GLU A 12 -0.84 -1.61 40.68
CA GLU A 12 -1.67 -2.74 40.22
C GLU A 12 -1.15 -3.37 38.93
N LEU A 13 -0.44 -2.58 38.10
CA LEU A 13 0.18 -3.01 36.86
C LEU A 13 1.63 -3.51 37.03
N GLY A 14 2.18 -3.53 38.25
CA GLY A 14 3.55 -3.97 38.52
C GLY A 14 4.64 -3.02 38.00
N GLN A 15 4.36 -1.70 37.88
CA GLN A 15 5.29 -0.73 37.29
C GLN A 15 6.14 -0.03 38.37
N ASP A 16 6.78 -0.81 39.25
CA ASP A 16 7.50 -0.30 40.44
C ASP A 16 8.67 0.62 40.08
N GLU A 17 9.38 0.37 38.99
CA GLU A 17 10.47 1.23 38.52
C GLU A 17 9.95 2.64 38.16
N ILE A 18 8.81 2.76 37.49
CA ILE A 18 8.20 4.05 37.17
C ILE A 18 7.78 4.76 38.46
N ILE A 19 7.17 4.03 39.39
CA ILE A 19 6.74 4.57 40.69
C ILE A 19 7.93 5.12 41.47
N SER A 20 9.07 4.40 41.51
CA SER A 20 10.28 4.84 42.21
C SER A 20 10.84 6.15 41.65
N LYS A 21 10.70 6.39 40.37
CA LYS A 21 11.15 7.61 39.68
C LYS A 21 10.16 8.76 39.81
N PHE A 22 8.86 8.48 39.93
CA PHE A 22 7.78 9.48 39.93
C PHE A 22 7.96 10.57 40.99
N ASN A 23 8.40 10.20 42.20
CA ASN A 23 8.63 11.14 43.30
C ASN A 23 9.90 11.99 43.15
N ARG A 24 10.80 11.62 42.24
CA ARG A 24 12.08 12.28 42.02
C ARG A 24 12.07 13.33 40.91
N VAL A 25 11.00 13.36 40.11
CA VAL A 25 10.86 14.31 39.00
C VAL A 25 10.10 15.57 39.43
N SER A 26 10.20 16.62 38.64
CA SER A 26 9.56 17.91 38.92
C SER A 26 8.02 17.82 38.91
N PRO A 27 7.32 18.75 39.58
CA PRO A 27 5.85 18.78 39.54
C PRO A 27 5.29 18.86 38.10
N LYS A 28 5.97 19.57 37.21
CA LYS A 28 5.56 19.69 35.79
C LYS A 28 5.65 18.33 35.10
N GLU A 29 6.76 17.61 35.23
CA GLU A 29 6.92 16.28 34.64
C GLU A 29 5.91 15.27 35.17
N ARG A 30 5.56 15.36 36.47
CA ARG A 30 4.49 14.53 37.05
C ARG A 30 3.14 14.80 36.39
N ASN A 31 2.78 16.07 36.23
CA ASN A 31 1.52 16.45 35.60
C ASN A 31 1.45 16.03 34.12
N ASP A 32 2.55 16.18 33.38
CA ASP A 32 2.66 15.74 32.00
C ASP A 32 2.51 14.21 31.90
N PHE A 33 3.16 13.47 32.81
CA PHE A 33 3.07 12.01 32.89
C PHE A 33 1.63 11.55 33.24
N ILE A 34 0.99 12.15 34.25
CA ILE A 34 -0.40 11.85 34.63
C ILE A 34 -1.34 12.09 33.43
N SER A 35 -1.16 13.21 32.76
CA SER A 35 -1.95 13.56 31.56
C SER A 35 -1.75 12.53 30.45
N GLN A 36 -0.51 12.05 30.26
CA GLN A 36 -0.21 11.01 29.29
C GLN A 36 -0.85 9.66 29.66
N VAL A 37 -0.73 9.22 30.92
CA VAL A 37 -1.33 7.95 31.38
C VAL A 37 -2.85 7.97 31.16
N ASN A 38 -3.52 9.05 31.57
CA ASN A 38 -4.96 9.21 31.38
C ASN A 38 -5.36 9.16 29.89
N ARG A 39 -4.55 9.75 29.01
CA ARG A 39 -4.78 9.69 27.57
C ARG A 39 -4.56 8.27 27.02
N LEU A 40 -3.47 7.61 27.40
CA LEU A 40 -3.16 6.27 26.95
C LEU A 40 -4.20 5.24 27.42
N ASP A 41 -4.70 5.40 28.65
CA ASP A 41 -5.75 4.54 29.18
C ASP A 41 -7.05 4.64 28.35
N LYS A 42 -7.40 5.83 27.87
CA LYS A 42 -8.54 6.04 26.97
C LYS A 42 -8.32 5.49 25.56
N VAL A 43 -7.07 5.52 25.08
CA VAL A 43 -6.71 5.10 23.71
C VAL A 43 -6.55 3.58 23.61
N CYS A 44 -5.98 2.96 24.64
CA CYS A 44 -5.90 1.51 24.70
C CYS A 44 -7.28 0.91 24.89
N ARG A 45 -7.65 -0.02 24.03
CA ARG A 45 -8.91 -0.75 24.21
C ARG A 45 -8.91 -1.53 25.53
N GLY A 46 -9.95 -1.32 26.34
CA GLY A 46 -10.05 -1.88 27.68
C GLY A 46 -9.06 -1.27 28.67
N GLY A 47 -8.46 -0.12 28.30
CA GLY A 47 -7.44 0.56 29.08
C GLY A 47 -6.05 -0.07 28.97
N ILE A 48 -5.06 0.58 29.62
CA ILE A 48 -3.68 0.05 29.69
C ILE A 48 -3.65 -1.33 30.33
N LYS A 49 -4.49 -1.59 31.30
CA LYS A 49 -4.57 -2.89 32.01
C LYS A 49 -4.87 -4.05 31.05
N ASP A 50 -5.89 -3.92 30.23
CA ASP A 50 -6.25 -4.97 29.26
C ASP A 50 -5.22 -5.07 28.13
N TYR A 51 -4.63 -3.95 27.73
CA TYR A 51 -3.53 -3.93 26.77
C TYR A 51 -2.33 -4.76 27.26
N LEU A 52 -1.87 -4.54 28.51
CA LEU A 52 -0.75 -5.29 29.08
C LEU A 52 -1.11 -6.77 29.30
N LYS A 53 -2.36 -7.07 29.66
CA LYS A 53 -2.85 -8.47 29.78
C LYS A 53 -2.73 -9.21 28.45
N ARG A 54 -3.20 -8.60 27.35
CA ARG A 54 -3.09 -9.20 26.01
C ARG A 54 -1.61 -9.33 25.60
N ALA A 55 -0.80 -8.30 25.86
CA ALA A 55 0.62 -8.30 25.57
C ALA A 55 1.36 -9.44 26.29
N LYS A 56 1.07 -9.67 27.57
CA LYS A 56 1.68 -10.74 28.36
C LYS A 56 1.41 -12.13 27.76
N ILE A 57 0.18 -12.41 27.38
CA ILE A 57 -0.19 -13.67 26.73
C ILE A 57 0.60 -13.88 25.43
N LEU A 58 0.72 -12.83 24.59
CA LEU A 58 1.42 -12.92 23.32
C LEU A 58 2.94 -13.02 23.51
N LEU A 59 3.50 -12.32 24.49
CA LEU A 59 4.93 -12.40 24.83
C LEU A 59 5.30 -13.78 25.39
N GLU A 60 4.48 -14.38 26.25
CA GLU A 60 4.69 -15.74 26.72
C GLU A 60 4.75 -16.75 25.57
N LYS A 61 3.83 -16.63 24.61
CA LYS A 61 3.82 -17.47 23.40
C LYS A 61 5.06 -17.21 22.54
N SER A 62 5.46 -15.94 22.36
CA SER A 62 6.64 -15.57 21.62
C SER A 62 7.94 -16.09 22.28
N LYS A 63 8.04 -15.99 23.62
CA LYS A 63 9.17 -16.52 24.39
C LYS A 63 9.32 -18.03 24.23
N LYS A 64 8.20 -18.77 24.25
CA LYS A 64 8.16 -20.23 24.04
C LYS A 64 8.36 -20.64 22.58
N ASN A 65 8.50 -19.69 21.66
CA ASN A 65 8.57 -19.95 20.23
C ASN A 65 7.40 -20.81 19.70
N VAL A 66 6.21 -20.57 20.23
CA VAL A 66 5.03 -21.34 19.86
C VAL A 66 4.75 -21.13 18.39
N ASN A 67 4.83 -22.21 17.62
CA ASN A 67 4.33 -22.21 16.24
C ASN A 67 2.80 -22.28 16.28
N TYR A 68 2.14 -21.18 15.91
CA TYR A 68 0.67 -21.09 15.88
C TYR A 68 0.03 -22.06 14.88
N PHE A 69 0.80 -22.61 13.98
CA PHE A 69 0.34 -23.48 12.89
C PHE A 69 0.84 -24.91 13.03
N HIS A 70 1.39 -25.29 14.21
CA HIS A 70 2.01 -26.60 14.42
C HIS A 70 1.08 -27.78 14.05
N ASP A 71 -0.21 -27.65 14.36
CA ASP A 71 -1.21 -28.70 14.09
C ASP A 71 -2.15 -28.33 12.92
N CYS A 72 -1.74 -27.37 12.08
CA CYS A 72 -2.55 -26.91 10.96
C CYS A 72 -2.00 -27.42 9.65
N LYS A 73 -2.90 -27.81 8.75
CA LYS A 73 -2.58 -28.06 7.35
C LYS A 73 -2.51 -26.72 6.62
N ILE A 74 -1.43 -26.49 5.90
CA ILE A 74 -1.20 -25.27 5.13
C ILE A 74 -1.21 -25.63 3.66
N GLU A 75 -2.13 -25.05 2.93
CA GLU A 75 -2.36 -25.36 1.51
C GLU A 75 -2.40 -24.09 0.69
N ILE A 76 -2.07 -24.24 -0.59
CA ILE A 76 -2.40 -23.22 -1.58
C ILE A 76 -3.92 -23.20 -1.64
N PRO A 77 -4.54 -22.02 -1.54
CA PRO A 77 -5.99 -21.97 -1.64
C PRO A 77 -6.45 -22.49 -3.00
N ASP A 78 -7.49 -23.30 -3.02
CA ASP A 78 -8.15 -23.78 -4.22
C ASP A 78 -8.88 -22.61 -4.92
N ASP A 79 -9.07 -22.71 -6.24
CA ASP A 79 -9.91 -21.78 -7.02
C ASP A 79 -9.48 -20.30 -6.99
N ILE A 80 -8.16 -20.03 -7.14
CA ILE A 80 -7.69 -18.67 -7.39
C ILE A 80 -7.97 -18.32 -8.86
N PRO A 81 -8.91 -17.40 -9.17
CA PRO A 81 -9.04 -16.93 -10.53
C PRO A 81 -7.78 -16.13 -10.91
N HIS A 82 -6.93 -16.73 -11.73
CA HIS A 82 -5.85 -16.02 -12.40
C HIS A 82 -6.46 -15.25 -13.58
N ILE A 83 -6.40 -13.94 -13.52
CA ILE A 83 -6.97 -13.09 -14.55
C ILE A 83 -5.87 -12.70 -15.53
N ASP A 84 -5.92 -13.27 -16.73
CA ASP A 84 -4.99 -12.94 -17.80
C ASP A 84 -5.30 -11.54 -18.35
N ILE A 85 -4.33 -10.64 -18.23
CA ILE A 85 -4.48 -9.25 -18.66
C ILE A 85 -4.68 -9.19 -20.18
N GLY A 86 -5.78 -8.59 -20.60
CA GLY A 86 -6.14 -8.49 -22.01
C GLY A 86 -7.06 -9.60 -22.52
N SER A 87 -7.40 -10.59 -21.67
CA SER A 87 -8.43 -11.58 -21.99
C SER A 87 -9.85 -10.95 -21.97
N ASP A 88 -10.81 -11.62 -22.60
CA ASP A 88 -12.21 -11.20 -22.56
C ASP A 88 -12.74 -11.16 -21.12
N GLU A 89 -12.34 -12.14 -20.28
CA GLU A 89 -12.68 -12.15 -18.86
C GLU A 89 -12.13 -10.94 -18.11
N PHE A 90 -10.89 -10.55 -18.39
CA PHE A 90 -10.30 -9.36 -17.78
C PHE A 90 -11.14 -8.11 -18.12
N TYR A 91 -11.47 -7.91 -19.38
CA TYR A 91 -12.24 -6.75 -19.81
C TYR A 91 -13.68 -6.77 -19.27
N GLU A 92 -14.31 -7.95 -19.18
CA GLU A 92 -15.62 -8.12 -18.53
C GLU A 92 -15.56 -7.68 -17.07
N LEU A 93 -14.58 -8.15 -16.32
CA LEU A 93 -14.41 -7.82 -14.89
C LEU A 93 -14.05 -6.34 -14.68
N ASP A 94 -13.18 -5.78 -15.53
CA ASP A 94 -12.77 -4.37 -15.46
C ASP A 94 -13.97 -3.45 -15.68
N GLN A 95 -14.84 -3.78 -16.66
CA GLN A 95 -16.08 -3.04 -16.92
C GLN A 95 -17.11 -3.23 -15.81
N LEU A 96 -17.34 -4.47 -15.35
CA LEU A 96 -18.28 -4.79 -14.28
C LEU A 96 -17.89 -4.03 -13.00
N GLY A 97 -16.60 -4.00 -12.69
CA GLY A 97 -16.09 -3.27 -11.52
C GLY A 97 -16.17 -1.77 -11.68
N PHE A 98 -15.89 -1.23 -12.90
CA PHE A 98 -16.07 0.20 -13.16
C PHE A 98 -17.52 0.65 -12.88
N ASP A 99 -18.51 -0.16 -13.26
CA ASP A 99 -19.92 0.12 -13.00
C ASP A 99 -20.26 0.14 -11.49
N GLN A 100 -19.45 -0.52 -10.63
CA GLN A 100 -19.60 -0.49 -9.18
C GLN A 100 -18.81 0.64 -8.50
N ILE A 101 -17.92 1.34 -9.20
CA ILE A 101 -17.08 2.40 -8.59
C ILE A 101 -17.94 3.55 -8.03
N LYS A 102 -19.10 3.84 -8.61
CA LYS A 102 -20.03 4.84 -8.06
C LYS A 102 -20.46 4.53 -6.62
N ASP A 103 -20.52 3.26 -6.29
CA ASP A 103 -20.92 2.75 -4.97
C ASP A 103 -19.70 2.26 -4.14
N THR A 104 -18.51 2.73 -4.50
CA THR A 104 -17.26 2.37 -3.83
C THR A 104 -16.72 3.51 -2.97
N VAL A 105 -16.01 3.14 -1.90
CA VAL A 105 -15.24 4.02 -1.03
C VAL A 105 -13.77 3.65 -1.12
N PHE A 106 -12.89 4.62 -1.28
CA PHE A 106 -11.44 4.39 -1.27
C PHE A 106 -10.83 4.72 0.09
N VAL A 107 -9.98 3.83 0.61
CA VAL A 107 -9.32 3.98 1.92
C VAL A 107 -7.82 3.79 1.75
N LEU A 108 -7.09 4.87 1.88
CA LEU A 108 -5.63 4.90 1.80
C LEU A 108 -5.01 4.79 3.19
N VAL A 109 -4.13 3.81 3.37
CA VAL A 109 -3.35 3.65 4.60
C VAL A 109 -2.00 4.34 4.45
N ALA A 110 -1.83 5.53 5.07
CA ALA A 110 -0.70 6.45 4.88
C ALA A 110 -0.05 6.88 6.22
N GLY A 111 0.13 5.92 7.13
CA GLY A 111 0.72 6.17 8.45
C GLY A 111 2.27 6.17 8.49
N GLY A 112 2.94 5.78 7.41
CA GLY A 112 4.39 5.59 7.37
C GLY A 112 5.18 6.82 6.93
N LEU A 113 6.35 7.05 7.59
CA LEU A 113 7.36 8.00 7.12
C LEU A 113 8.31 7.36 6.09
N GLY A 114 8.99 8.20 5.33
CA GLY A 114 9.98 7.79 4.33
C GLY A 114 11.39 7.50 4.87
N GLU A 115 11.55 7.24 6.16
CA GLU A 115 12.87 7.12 6.81
C GLU A 115 13.79 6.08 6.16
N ARG A 116 13.27 4.90 5.82
CA ARG A 116 14.04 3.86 5.12
C ARG A 116 14.53 4.30 3.73
N LEU A 117 13.84 5.27 3.12
CA LEU A 117 14.22 5.83 1.84
C LEU A 117 15.32 6.89 1.97
N GLY A 118 15.65 7.33 3.19
CA GLY A 118 16.43 8.55 3.43
C GLY A 118 15.62 9.82 3.18
N TYR A 119 14.28 9.75 3.26
CA TYR A 119 13.35 10.83 3.02
C TYR A 119 12.65 11.27 4.30
N SER A 120 12.79 12.54 4.67
CA SER A 120 12.20 13.11 5.90
C SER A 120 10.72 13.48 5.77
N GLY A 121 10.16 13.34 4.58
CA GLY A 121 8.77 13.65 4.27
C GLY A 121 7.82 12.46 4.46
N ILE A 122 6.55 12.69 4.11
CA ILE A 122 5.53 11.64 4.05
C ILE A 122 5.58 10.95 2.70
N LYS A 123 5.44 9.64 2.67
CA LYS A 123 5.57 8.84 1.45
C LYS A 123 4.59 9.24 0.35
N ILE A 124 3.34 9.55 0.70
CA ILE A 124 2.33 9.98 -0.28
C ILE A 124 2.66 11.31 -0.97
N GLY A 125 3.54 12.12 -0.38
CA GLY A 125 4.06 13.36 -0.98
C GLY A 125 5.31 13.17 -1.84
N LEU A 126 5.81 11.94 -1.98
CA LEU A 126 6.96 11.64 -2.83
C LEU A 126 6.52 11.59 -4.30
N GLN A 127 7.36 12.12 -5.19
CA GLN A 127 7.16 12.02 -6.64
C GLN A 127 7.34 10.57 -7.11
N ASN A 128 6.41 10.06 -7.91
CA ASN A 128 6.48 8.70 -8.45
C ASN A 128 7.37 8.60 -9.70
N GLU A 129 7.53 9.69 -10.47
CA GLU A 129 8.45 9.83 -11.60
C GLU A 129 8.87 11.29 -11.76
N LEU A 130 9.96 11.55 -12.53
CA LEU A 130 10.57 12.88 -12.64
C LEU A 130 10.01 13.73 -13.78
N ILE A 131 9.30 13.16 -14.75
CA ILE A 131 8.87 13.89 -15.96
C ILE A 131 7.73 14.85 -15.63
N THR A 132 6.71 14.36 -14.89
CA THR A 132 5.56 15.17 -14.49
C THR A 132 5.63 15.63 -13.04
N LEU A 133 6.51 15.03 -12.24
CA LEU A 133 6.70 15.29 -10.81
C LEU A 133 5.44 15.05 -9.97
N ARG A 134 4.46 14.28 -10.47
CA ARG A 134 3.25 13.95 -9.71
C ARG A 134 3.60 13.12 -8.48
N THR A 135 2.99 13.47 -7.37
CA THR A 135 3.12 12.72 -6.12
C THR A 135 2.20 11.49 -6.11
N TYR A 136 2.45 10.53 -5.21
CA TYR A 136 1.57 9.37 -5.06
C TYR A 136 0.12 9.78 -4.79
N ILE A 137 -0.09 10.70 -3.84
CA ILE A 137 -1.46 11.16 -3.52
C ILE A 137 -2.12 11.85 -4.71
N GLU A 138 -1.37 12.60 -5.51
CA GLU A 138 -1.87 13.26 -6.72
C GLU A 138 -2.35 12.24 -7.75
N VAL A 139 -1.60 11.17 -7.98
CA VAL A 139 -2.03 10.10 -8.89
C VAL A 139 -3.29 9.41 -8.38
N TYR A 140 -3.38 9.10 -7.08
CA TYR A 140 -4.58 8.48 -6.50
C TYR A 140 -5.81 9.38 -6.64
N THR A 141 -5.66 10.66 -6.35
CA THR A 141 -6.76 11.62 -6.52
C THR A 141 -7.14 11.82 -7.98
N ASP A 142 -6.17 11.77 -8.92
CA ASP A 142 -6.43 11.84 -10.35
C ASP A 142 -7.27 10.65 -10.83
N PHE A 143 -7.01 9.42 -10.36
CA PHE A 143 -7.85 8.26 -10.64
C PHE A 143 -9.29 8.45 -10.13
N ILE A 144 -9.45 8.84 -8.85
CA ILE A 144 -10.78 9.02 -8.24
C ILE A 144 -11.57 10.08 -9.01
N LYS A 145 -10.96 11.22 -9.35
CA LYS A 145 -11.61 12.28 -10.15
C LYS A 145 -11.97 11.79 -11.54
N ALA A 146 -11.08 11.05 -12.21
CA ALA A 146 -11.35 10.52 -13.54
C ALA A 146 -12.53 9.54 -13.52
N PHE A 147 -12.63 8.68 -12.50
CA PHE A 147 -13.81 7.84 -12.30
C PHE A 147 -15.07 8.67 -12.11
N GLU A 148 -15.02 9.70 -11.26
CA GLU A 148 -16.16 10.61 -11.06
C GLU A 148 -16.62 11.28 -12.37
N ASP A 149 -15.66 11.76 -13.15
CA ASP A 149 -15.95 12.43 -14.42
C ASP A 149 -16.60 11.47 -15.43
N ARG A 150 -16.15 10.23 -15.50
CA ARG A 150 -16.72 9.21 -16.39
C ARG A 150 -18.13 8.79 -15.95
N ILE A 151 -18.33 8.60 -14.63
CA ILE A 151 -19.63 8.25 -14.07
C ILE A 151 -20.63 9.38 -14.33
N LYS A 152 -20.27 10.64 -14.07
CA LYS A 152 -21.11 11.81 -14.31
C LYS A 152 -21.47 12.00 -15.79
N LYS A 153 -20.61 11.57 -16.72
CA LYS A 153 -20.91 11.58 -18.16
C LYS A 153 -21.89 10.46 -18.56
N LYS A 154 -21.84 9.32 -17.86
CA LYS A 154 -22.64 8.14 -18.16
C LYS A 154 -24.02 8.18 -17.48
N GLU A 155 -24.09 8.74 -16.29
CA GLU A 155 -25.26 8.74 -15.42
C GLU A 155 -25.55 10.16 -14.89
N GLU A 156 -26.82 10.48 -14.73
CA GLU A 156 -27.25 11.73 -14.07
C GLU A 156 -26.99 11.63 -12.56
N MET A 157 -25.89 12.21 -12.12
CA MET A 157 -25.54 12.24 -10.71
C MET A 157 -25.92 13.58 -10.07
N PRO A 158 -26.32 13.60 -8.78
CA PRO A 158 -26.51 14.84 -8.04
C PRO A 158 -25.27 15.74 -8.10
N SER A 159 -25.45 17.04 -8.11
CA SER A 159 -24.35 18.02 -8.24
C SER A 159 -23.34 17.94 -7.11
N ASP A 160 -23.78 17.48 -5.94
CA ASP A 160 -22.96 17.28 -4.74
C ASP A 160 -22.39 15.85 -4.61
N TRP A 161 -22.76 14.94 -5.53
CA TRP A 161 -22.25 13.57 -5.51
C TRP A 161 -20.74 13.51 -5.70
N TYR A 162 -20.11 12.59 -4.99
CA TYR A 162 -18.69 12.28 -5.08
C TYR A 162 -18.39 10.85 -4.58
N ILE A 163 -17.22 10.35 -4.94
CA ILE A 163 -16.66 9.09 -4.42
C ILE A 163 -15.93 9.41 -3.10
N PRO A 164 -16.32 8.85 -1.95
CA PRO A 164 -15.64 9.11 -0.69
C PRO A 164 -14.19 8.61 -0.69
N PHE A 165 -13.28 9.43 -0.14
CA PHE A 165 -11.88 9.10 0.04
C PHE A 165 -11.48 9.25 1.50
N CYS A 166 -10.98 8.16 2.12
CA CYS A 166 -10.52 8.14 3.50
C CYS A 166 -9.00 7.94 3.54
N ILE A 167 -8.31 8.70 4.38
CA ILE A 167 -6.86 8.62 4.55
C ILE A 167 -6.56 8.36 6.02
N MET A 168 -5.94 7.21 6.32
CA MET A 168 -5.39 6.96 7.64
C MET A 168 -3.99 7.55 7.75
N THR A 169 -3.78 8.37 8.77
CA THR A 169 -2.49 8.98 9.11
C THR A 169 -2.01 8.52 10.48
N SER A 170 -0.73 8.69 10.76
CA SER A 170 -0.14 8.51 12.10
C SER A 170 0.09 9.85 12.80
N GLY A 171 0.52 9.83 14.06
CA GLY A 171 0.96 11.04 14.75
C GLY A 171 2.09 11.78 14.03
N ASP A 172 2.93 11.05 13.29
CA ASP A 172 4.10 11.61 12.61
C ASP A 172 3.79 12.12 11.19
N THR A 173 2.69 11.65 10.58
CA THR A 173 2.30 12.01 9.20
C THR A 173 1.09 12.93 9.11
N HIS A 174 0.28 13.03 10.18
CA HIS A 174 -1.02 13.72 10.15
C HIS A 174 -0.91 15.18 9.69
N ASP A 175 -0.14 15.98 10.41
CA ASP A 175 -0.05 17.43 10.15
C ASP A 175 0.57 17.72 8.78
N LYS A 176 1.56 16.90 8.38
CA LYS A 176 2.18 16.98 7.05
C LYS A 176 1.19 16.61 5.95
N THR A 177 0.34 15.60 6.16
CA THR A 177 -0.70 15.20 5.21
C THR A 177 -1.77 16.30 5.06
N VAL A 178 -2.26 16.83 6.17
CA VAL A 178 -3.23 17.95 6.16
C VAL A 178 -2.66 19.18 5.46
N SER A 179 -1.39 19.52 5.75
CA SER A 179 -0.71 20.65 5.11
C SER A 179 -0.53 20.44 3.61
N LEU A 180 -0.15 19.24 3.19
CA LEU A 180 -0.02 18.88 1.76
C LEU A 180 -1.35 19.03 1.04
N LEU A 181 -2.43 18.45 1.56
CA LEU A 181 -3.77 18.54 0.98
C LEU A 181 -4.22 20.00 0.82
N LYS A 182 -4.07 20.81 1.88
CA LYS A 182 -4.43 22.23 1.84
C LYS A 182 -3.58 23.03 0.85
N SER A 183 -2.26 22.83 0.84
CA SER A 183 -1.35 23.57 -0.05
C SER A 183 -1.57 23.27 -1.54
N LYS A 184 -2.17 22.11 -1.85
CA LYS A 184 -2.51 21.67 -3.19
C LYS A 184 -4.01 21.77 -3.50
N SER A 185 -4.76 22.57 -2.72
CA SER A 185 -6.22 22.72 -2.89
C SER A 185 -6.92 21.37 -3.00
N TYR A 186 -6.53 20.42 -2.13
CA TYR A 186 -7.02 19.03 -2.10
C TYR A 186 -6.91 18.29 -3.44
N PHE A 187 -5.96 18.68 -4.30
CA PHE A 187 -5.77 18.15 -5.66
C PHE A 187 -7.06 18.22 -6.53
N GLY A 188 -7.89 19.23 -6.28
CA GLY A 188 -9.15 19.44 -6.98
C GLY A 188 -10.33 18.61 -6.45
N MET A 189 -10.14 17.80 -5.42
CA MET A 189 -11.24 17.12 -4.72
C MET A 189 -11.99 18.07 -3.77
N LYS A 190 -13.26 17.77 -3.48
CA LYS A 190 -14.03 18.51 -2.48
C LYS A 190 -13.48 18.23 -1.06
N PRO A 191 -13.28 19.23 -0.19
CA PRO A 191 -12.76 18.98 1.16
C PRO A 191 -13.60 18.01 2.01
N ASN A 192 -14.93 18.02 1.85
CA ASN A 192 -15.85 17.12 2.54
C ASN A 192 -15.87 15.69 1.99
N GLN A 193 -15.29 15.47 0.80
CA GLN A 193 -15.08 14.14 0.20
C GLN A 193 -13.96 13.38 0.92
N ILE A 194 -12.98 14.11 1.52
CA ILE A 194 -11.82 13.52 2.16
C ILE A 194 -12.04 13.40 3.67
N THR A 195 -12.02 12.16 4.16
CA THR A 195 -12.02 11.87 5.60
C THR A 195 -10.59 11.52 6.03
N ILE A 196 -10.09 12.19 7.08
CA ILE A 196 -8.75 11.87 7.63
C ILE A 196 -8.92 11.26 9.01
N LEU A 197 -8.44 10.03 9.19
CA LEU A 197 -8.44 9.30 10.45
C LEU A 197 -7.02 9.20 10.98
N LYS A 198 -6.81 9.69 12.23
CA LYS A 198 -5.47 9.69 12.84
C LYS A 198 -5.29 8.52 13.77
N GLN A 199 -4.31 7.68 13.46
CA GLN A 199 -3.91 6.56 14.30
C GLN A 199 -3.30 7.02 15.63
N ASN A 200 -3.63 6.36 16.71
CA ASN A 200 -3.03 6.57 18.01
C ASN A 200 -1.75 5.73 18.17
N LYS A 201 -0.89 6.14 19.11
CA LYS A 201 0.28 5.38 19.53
C LYS A 201 -0.04 4.65 20.82
N LEU A 202 0.41 3.39 20.95
CA LEU A 202 0.25 2.55 22.13
C LEU A 202 1.51 2.56 22.99
N PRO A 203 1.41 2.24 24.30
CA PRO A 203 2.56 2.14 25.17
C PRO A 203 3.56 1.08 24.69
N ALA A 204 4.84 1.42 24.72
CA ALA A 204 5.93 0.48 24.45
C ALA A 204 6.29 -0.31 25.71
N ILE A 205 6.75 -1.56 25.51
CA ILE A 205 7.03 -2.56 26.52
C ILE A 205 8.50 -2.97 26.39
N ILE A 206 9.23 -3.08 27.52
CA ILE A 206 10.69 -3.33 27.54
C ILE A 206 11.08 -4.79 27.80
N ASP A 207 10.17 -5.62 28.29
CA ASP A 207 10.46 -7.00 28.68
C ASP A 207 9.25 -7.93 28.60
N ASN A 208 9.45 -9.20 28.91
CA ASN A 208 8.38 -10.22 28.90
C ASN A 208 7.39 -10.08 30.06
N GLU A 209 7.68 -9.30 31.09
CA GLU A 209 6.79 -9.04 32.22
C GLU A 209 5.88 -7.84 31.96
N CYS A 210 5.99 -7.24 30.78
CA CYS A 210 5.19 -6.09 30.31
C CYS A 210 5.48 -4.79 31.08
N HIS A 211 6.72 -4.57 31.53
CA HIS A 211 7.10 -3.27 32.05
C HIS A 211 7.06 -2.22 30.93
N LEU A 212 6.51 -1.05 31.26
CA LEU A 212 6.37 0.06 30.32
C LEU A 212 7.72 0.76 30.09
N ALA A 213 8.02 1.07 28.83
CA ALA A 213 9.21 1.83 28.47
C ALA A 213 9.04 3.32 28.80
N LEU A 214 10.04 3.93 29.42
CA LEU A 214 10.16 5.38 29.52
C LEU A 214 11.03 5.93 28.41
N LYS A 215 10.73 7.16 27.95
CA LYS A 215 11.59 7.87 27.02
C LYS A 215 12.95 8.17 27.66
N PRO A 216 14.07 8.14 26.91
CA PRO A 216 15.41 8.38 27.46
C PRO A 216 15.58 9.79 28.06
N ASP A 217 14.93 10.80 27.47
CA ASP A 217 15.13 12.23 27.75
C ASP A 217 14.00 12.87 28.54
N LYS A 218 12.91 12.14 28.83
CA LYS A 218 11.72 12.69 29.48
C LYS A 218 11.05 11.63 30.34
N PHE A 219 10.47 12.06 31.46
CA PHE A 219 9.65 11.21 32.30
C PHE A 219 8.25 11.00 31.67
N LEU A 220 8.23 10.31 30.53
CA LEU A 220 7.02 9.95 29.78
C LEU A 220 7.16 8.51 29.27
N ILE A 221 6.03 7.81 29.16
CA ILE A 221 5.97 6.49 28.53
C ILE A 221 6.34 6.62 27.05
N GLU A 222 7.26 5.80 26.58
CA GLU A 222 7.52 5.65 25.15
C GLU A 222 6.29 5.05 24.46
N THR A 223 5.99 5.54 23.27
CA THR A 223 4.83 5.07 22.51
C THR A 223 5.19 4.77 21.07
N LYS A 224 4.58 3.73 20.50
CA LYS A 224 4.79 3.30 19.13
C LYS A 224 3.46 3.12 18.40
N PRO A 225 3.40 3.27 17.06
CA PRO A 225 2.20 2.95 16.29
C PRO A 225 1.80 1.49 16.49
N HIS A 226 0.49 1.23 16.57
CA HIS A 226 -0.06 -0.13 16.73
C HIS A 226 0.06 -0.95 15.44
N GLY A 227 0.11 -0.31 14.29
CA GLY A 227 0.17 -0.95 12.98
C GLY A 227 -0.96 -0.49 12.07
N HIS A 228 -0.86 -0.87 10.79
CA HIS A 228 -1.87 -0.43 9.81
C HIS A 228 -3.23 -1.13 9.96
N GLY A 229 -3.35 -2.15 10.79
CA GLY A 229 -4.63 -2.75 11.17
C GLY A 229 -5.54 -1.82 11.97
N ASP A 230 -4.99 -0.74 12.58
CA ASP A 230 -5.79 0.27 13.27
C ASP A 230 -6.82 0.96 12.36
N ILE A 231 -6.68 0.86 11.04
CA ILE A 231 -7.67 1.41 10.11
C ILE A 231 -9.08 0.85 10.39
N HIS A 232 -9.17 -0.42 10.75
CA HIS A 232 -10.45 -1.07 11.05
C HIS A 232 -11.09 -0.50 12.32
N TYR A 233 -10.27 -0.30 13.37
CA TYR A 233 -10.72 0.31 14.62
C TYR A 233 -11.15 1.76 14.43
N LEU A 234 -10.40 2.54 13.66
CA LEU A 234 -10.72 3.93 13.36
C LEU A 234 -11.99 4.06 12.52
N LEU A 235 -12.19 3.18 11.54
CA LEU A 235 -13.41 3.12 10.73
C LEU A 235 -14.62 2.74 11.58
N TYR A 236 -14.47 1.78 12.50
CA TYR A 236 -15.52 1.43 13.45
C TYR A 236 -15.87 2.59 14.38
N GLN A 237 -14.87 3.17 15.07
CA GLN A 237 -15.09 4.29 16.01
C GLN A 237 -15.71 5.52 15.37
N SER A 238 -15.31 5.81 14.14
CA SER A 238 -15.83 6.99 13.42
C SER A 238 -17.26 6.82 12.92
N GLY A 239 -17.80 5.58 12.91
CA GLY A 239 -19.11 5.26 12.35
C GLY A 239 -19.19 5.45 10.82
N LYS A 240 -18.05 5.67 10.15
CA LYS A 240 -18.02 5.98 8.72
C LYS A 240 -18.53 4.85 7.85
N VAL A 241 -18.22 3.60 8.16
CA VAL A 241 -18.68 2.44 7.37
C VAL A 241 -20.21 2.35 7.41
N SER A 242 -20.83 2.50 8.59
CA SER A 242 -22.28 2.56 8.72
C SER A 242 -22.90 3.74 7.98
N GLN A 243 -22.23 4.91 8.01
CA GLN A 243 -22.66 6.08 7.24
C GLN A 243 -22.63 5.80 5.74
N TRP A 244 -21.55 5.24 5.21
CA TRP A 244 -21.41 4.93 3.79
C TRP A 244 -22.41 3.86 3.33
N LEU A 245 -22.66 2.83 4.14
CA LEU A 245 -23.69 1.83 3.84
C LEU A 245 -25.08 2.50 3.70
N LYS A 246 -25.43 3.41 4.65
CA LYS A 246 -26.70 4.18 4.58
C LYS A 246 -26.77 5.11 3.34
N GLN A 247 -25.64 5.53 2.82
CA GLN A 247 -25.53 6.31 1.57
C GLN A 247 -25.56 5.43 0.32
N GLY A 248 -25.81 4.13 0.45
CA GLY A 248 -25.89 3.19 -0.68
C GLY A 248 -24.53 2.68 -1.17
N LYS A 249 -23.43 2.96 -0.46
CA LYS A 249 -22.13 2.40 -0.85
C LYS A 249 -22.08 0.90 -0.60
N ARG A 250 -21.55 0.15 -1.58
CA ARG A 250 -21.51 -1.31 -1.61
C ARG A 250 -20.13 -1.87 -1.35
N TYR A 251 -19.09 -1.20 -1.84
CA TYR A 251 -17.70 -1.65 -1.78
C TYR A 251 -16.80 -0.66 -1.06
N LEU A 252 -15.78 -1.18 -0.39
CA LEU A 252 -14.70 -0.41 0.21
C LEU A 252 -13.38 -1.02 -0.24
N VAL A 253 -12.51 -0.20 -0.83
CA VAL A 253 -11.17 -0.61 -1.28
C VAL A 253 -10.13 -0.03 -0.37
N GLN A 254 -9.38 -0.88 0.33
CA GLN A 254 -8.20 -0.47 1.12
C GLN A 254 -6.92 -0.71 0.33
N PHE A 255 -6.00 0.25 0.37
CA PHE A 255 -4.72 0.15 -0.32
C PHE A 255 -3.61 0.93 0.40
N MET A 256 -2.36 0.63 0.04
CA MET A 256 -1.15 1.17 0.68
C MET A 256 -0.61 2.42 -0.02
N ASP A 257 0.24 3.15 0.70
CA ASP A 257 0.70 4.51 0.37
C ASP A 257 1.69 4.64 -0.80
N THR A 258 2.36 3.57 -1.23
CA THR A 258 3.43 3.63 -2.23
C THR A 258 3.34 2.57 -3.33
N ASN A 259 2.14 2.18 -3.74
CA ASN A 259 1.92 1.35 -4.91
C ASN A 259 1.10 2.11 -5.95
N VAL A 260 1.75 2.85 -6.82
CA VAL A 260 1.08 3.67 -7.85
C VAL A 260 0.34 2.84 -8.90
N LEU A 261 0.72 1.58 -9.11
CA LEU A 261 0.06 0.68 -10.07
C LEU A 261 -1.21 0.00 -9.52
N ALA A 262 -1.50 0.16 -8.22
CA ALA A 262 -2.66 -0.51 -7.60
C ALA A 262 -3.99 -0.16 -8.29
N PHE A 263 -4.16 1.08 -8.75
CA PHE A 263 -5.40 1.50 -9.38
C PHE A 263 -5.71 0.79 -10.70
N ASN A 264 -4.70 0.22 -11.36
CA ASN A 264 -4.90 -0.52 -12.62
C ASN A 264 -5.71 -1.81 -12.43
N CYS A 265 -5.58 -2.47 -11.26
CA CYS A 265 -6.29 -3.71 -10.98
C CYS A 265 -7.58 -3.51 -10.16
N ILE A 266 -7.82 -2.33 -9.59
CA ILE A 266 -8.97 -2.09 -8.71
C ILE A 266 -10.31 -2.32 -9.41
N PRO A 267 -10.57 -1.79 -10.62
CA PRO A 267 -11.85 -2.06 -11.28
C PRO A 267 -12.09 -3.56 -11.49
N ALA A 268 -11.15 -4.28 -12.08
CA ALA A 268 -11.27 -5.73 -12.27
C ALA A 268 -11.40 -6.51 -10.95
N SER A 269 -10.77 -6.04 -9.87
CA SER A 269 -10.89 -6.66 -8.53
C SER A 269 -12.27 -6.47 -7.91
N ILE A 270 -12.89 -5.30 -8.10
CA ILE A 270 -14.28 -5.04 -7.69
C ILE A 270 -15.21 -5.91 -8.55
N GLY A 271 -14.97 -6.00 -9.87
CA GLY A 271 -15.74 -6.86 -10.78
C GLY A 271 -15.66 -8.34 -10.38
N ALA A 272 -14.48 -8.82 -9.99
CA ALA A 272 -14.32 -10.17 -9.45
C ALA A 272 -15.09 -10.36 -8.14
N SER A 273 -15.08 -9.35 -7.25
CA SER A 273 -15.86 -9.40 -6.02
C SER A 273 -17.36 -9.47 -6.26
N GLU A 274 -17.86 -8.74 -7.27
CA GLU A 274 -19.27 -8.80 -7.70
C GLU A 274 -19.60 -10.15 -8.36
N LYS A 275 -18.81 -10.57 -9.37
CA LYS A 275 -19.04 -11.80 -10.15
C LYS A 275 -19.01 -13.05 -9.27
N TYR A 276 -18.03 -13.13 -8.37
CA TYR A 276 -17.83 -14.31 -7.50
C TYR A 276 -18.48 -14.15 -6.12
N ASN A 277 -19.16 -13.02 -5.87
CA ASN A 277 -19.81 -12.69 -4.59
C ASN A 277 -18.85 -12.81 -3.38
N TYR A 278 -17.66 -12.20 -3.49
CA TYR A 278 -16.74 -12.15 -2.37
C TYR A 278 -17.14 -11.07 -1.34
N ASP A 279 -17.14 -11.43 -0.07
CA ASP A 279 -17.30 -10.50 1.05
C ASP A 279 -15.99 -9.79 1.38
N VAL A 280 -14.88 -10.52 1.25
CA VAL A 280 -13.51 -9.99 1.33
C VAL A 280 -12.71 -10.56 0.15
N ASN A 281 -12.09 -9.69 -0.63
CA ASN A 281 -11.23 -10.07 -1.74
C ASN A 281 -9.85 -9.46 -1.57
N SER A 282 -8.82 -10.30 -1.50
CA SER A 282 -7.41 -9.88 -1.44
C SER A 282 -6.77 -9.96 -2.81
N ILE A 283 -6.04 -8.91 -3.20
CA ILE A 283 -5.34 -8.92 -4.48
C ILE A 283 -3.96 -9.57 -4.28
N VAL A 284 -3.65 -10.53 -5.12
CA VAL A 284 -2.42 -11.31 -5.03
C VAL A 284 -1.62 -11.31 -6.33
N VAL A 285 -0.32 -11.55 -6.21
CA VAL A 285 0.65 -11.53 -7.33
C VAL A 285 1.63 -12.69 -7.21
N PRO A 286 2.33 -13.08 -8.31
CA PRO A 286 3.46 -13.99 -8.21
C PRO A 286 4.51 -13.48 -7.22
N ARG A 287 5.01 -14.40 -6.37
CA ARG A 287 6.00 -14.09 -5.35
C ARG A 287 7.29 -14.88 -5.59
N ARG A 288 8.43 -14.27 -5.38
CA ARG A 288 9.72 -14.97 -5.32
C ARG A 288 10.05 -15.34 -3.88
N PRO A 289 10.87 -16.38 -3.64
CA PRO A 289 11.36 -16.68 -2.30
C PRO A 289 12.02 -15.45 -1.66
N LYS A 290 11.77 -15.26 -0.36
CA LYS A 290 12.32 -14.16 0.44
C LYS A 290 11.86 -12.75 0.06
N ASP A 291 10.94 -12.59 -0.90
CA ASP A 291 10.28 -11.30 -1.11
C ASP A 291 9.61 -10.84 0.19
N ALA A 292 9.75 -9.57 0.52
CA ALA A 292 9.14 -8.95 1.72
C ALA A 292 7.63 -8.70 1.52
N ILE A 293 6.93 -9.75 1.11
CA ILE A 293 5.48 -9.80 0.85
C ILE A 293 4.93 -11.04 1.54
N GLY A 294 3.85 -10.90 2.33
CA GLY A 294 3.14 -12.04 2.93
C GLY A 294 2.55 -12.97 1.87
N ILE A 295 2.23 -14.19 2.25
CA ILE A 295 1.56 -15.15 1.36
C ILE A 295 0.08 -15.29 1.75
N ILE A 296 -0.76 -15.59 0.77
CA ILE A 296 -2.13 -16.05 1.03
C ILE A 296 -2.13 -17.58 1.03
N SER A 297 -2.71 -18.16 2.08
CA SER A 297 -2.79 -19.61 2.27
C SER A 297 -4.12 -20.01 2.89
N LYS A 298 -4.57 -21.21 2.57
CA LYS A 298 -5.66 -21.90 3.26
C LYS A 298 -5.09 -22.68 4.44
N ILE A 299 -5.54 -22.35 5.63
CA ILE A 299 -5.10 -22.98 6.86
C ILE A 299 -6.27 -23.77 7.42
N THR A 300 -6.08 -25.08 7.59
CA THR A 300 -7.06 -25.98 8.16
C THR A 300 -6.56 -26.45 9.52
N ASP A 301 -7.33 -26.18 10.58
CA ASP A 301 -7.01 -26.62 11.94
C ASP A 301 -7.29 -28.13 12.13
N LYS A 302 -6.88 -28.67 13.29
CA LYS A 302 -7.11 -30.07 13.66
C LYS A 302 -8.59 -30.47 13.76
N ASN A 303 -9.50 -29.52 13.85
CA ASN A 303 -10.94 -29.75 13.91
C ASN A 303 -11.59 -29.69 12.52
N GLY A 304 -10.79 -29.44 11.47
CA GLY A 304 -11.27 -29.33 10.09
C GLY A 304 -11.78 -27.94 9.71
N ASN A 305 -11.66 -26.92 10.59
CA ASN A 305 -12.02 -25.56 10.24
C ASN A 305 -10.95 -24.95 9.33
N SER A 306 -11.36 -24.43 8.18
CA SER A 306 -10.47 -23.83 7.19
C SER A 306 -10.68 -22.32 7.10
N VAL A 307 -9.57 -21.58 7.06
CA VAL A 307 -9.57 -20.12 6.86
C VAL A 307 -8.53 -19.77 5.81
N VAL A 308 -8.91 -18.98 4.82
CA VAL A 308 -7.97 -18.35 3.89
C VAL A 308 -7.47 -17.06 4.52
N GLN A 309 -6.16 -16.94 4.72
CA GLN A 309 -5.57 -15.82 5.43
C GLN A 309 -4.17 -15.49 4.97
N ASN A 310 -3.71 -14.30 5.33
CA ASN A 310 -2.33 -13.87 5.14
C ASN A 310 -1.39 -14.48 6.18
N ILE A 311 -0.21 -14.89 5.72
CA ILE A 311 0.94 -15.23 6.58
C ILE A 311 2.07 -14.26 6.23
N GLU A 312 2.59 -13.58 7.23
CA GLU A 312 3.65 -12.60 7.03
C GLU A 312 4.97 -13.23 6.57
N TYR A 313 5.67 -12.54 5.69
CA TYR A 313 6.90 -13.02 5.04
C TYR A 313 7.98 -13.49 6.02
N ASN A 314 8.05 -12.92 7.22
CA ASN A 314 8.99 -13.32 8.25
C ASN A 314 8.63 -14.65 8.95
N GLN A 315 7.45 -15.18 8.72
CA GLN A 315 6.97 -16.47 9.24
C GLN A 315 6.99 -17.57 8.18
N VAL A 316 6.97 -17.19 6.89
CA VAL A 316 6.82 -18.13 5.76
C VAL A 316 7.90 -19.19 5.74
N ASP A 317 9.18 -18.81 5.90
CA ASP A 317 10.30 -19.76 5.80
C ASP A 317 10.23 -20.86 6.86
N SER A 318 9.99 -20.49 8.13
CA SER A 318 9.86 -21.47 9.20
C SER A 318 8.62 -22.34 9.06
N LEU A 319 7.54 -21.77 8.53
CA LEU A 319 6.27 -22.45 8.38
C LEU A 319 6.29 -23.50 7.26
N LEU A 320 7.00 -23.21 6.17
CA LEU A 320 7.04 -24.07 4.99
C LEU A 320 8.15 -25.15 5.06
N LYS A 321 9.00 -25.13 6.09
CA LYS A 321 10.09 -26.14 6.23
C LYS A 321 9.57 -27.57 6.23
N ASP A 322 8.47 -27.82 6.93
CA ASP A 322 7.87 -29.15 7.00
C ASP A 322 7.33 -29.60 5.62
N ARG A 323 6.83 -28.67 4.80
CA ARG A 323 6.28 -28.93 3.46
C ARG A 323 7.38 -29.24 2.43
N TYR A 324 8.53 -28.58 2.53
CA TYR A 324 9.61 -28.67 1.55
C TYR A 324 10.86 -29.40 2.09
N ASN A 325 10.68 -30.44 2.89
CA ASN A 325 11.76 -31.27 3.44
C ASN A 325 12.87 -30.44 4.12
N GLY A 326 12.49 -29.48 4.92
CA GLY A 326 13.39 -28.59 5.65
C GLY A 326 13.91 -27.38 4.86
N LYS A 327 13.59 -27.24 3.57
CA LYS A 327 14.10 -26.14 2.73
C LYS A 327 13.40 -24.79 2.96
N GLY A 328 12.14 -24.78 3.47
CA GLY A 328 11.41 -23.56 3.79
C GLY A 328 10.84 -22.82 2.56
N ASP A 329 11.06 -21.51 2.54
CA ASP A 329 10.59 -20.62 1.46
C ASP A 329 11.48 -20.77 0.23
N VAL A 330 11.10 -21.66 -0.69
CA VAL A 330 11.88 -22.05 -1.87
C VAL A 330 11.12 -21.76 -3.17
N ALA A 331 11.88 -21.68 -4.27
CA ALA A 331 11.33 -21.54 -5.61
C ALA A 331 10.90 -22.89 -6.18
N ASN A 332 9.83 -22.87 -6.96
CA ASN A 332 9.44 -23.92 -7.88
C ASN A 332 10.29 -23.85 -9.19
N GLU A 333 9.97 -24.68 -10.16
CA GLU A 333 10.65 -24.74 -11.46
C GLU A 333 10.63 -23.42 -12.25
N ASN A 334 9.64 -22.56 -11.99
CA ASN A 334 9.50 -21.24 -12.62
C ASN A 334 10.22 -20.12 -11.86
N GLY A 335 10.95 -20.43 -10.79
CA GLY A 335 11.63 -19.45 -9.95
C GLY A 335 10.70 -18.66 -9.02
N LEU A 336 9.46 -19.11 -8.83
CA LEU A 336 8.42 -18.49 -8.02
C LEU A 336 8.08 -19.36 -6.81
N CYS A 337 7.49 -18.76 -5.78
CA CYS A 337 6.85 -19.51 -4.71
C CYS A 337 5.53 -20.11 -5.19
N ASP A 338 5.14 -21.28 -4.66
CA ASP A 338 3.84 -21.85 -4.95
C ASP A 338 2.70 -21.01 -4.39
N PHE A 339 2.93 -20.33 -3.25
CA PHE A 339 1.94 -19.47 -2.63
C PHE A 339 1.97 -18.07 -3.21
N PRO A 340 0.81 -17.49 -3.56
CA PRO A 340 0.74 -16.14 -4.07
C PRO A 340 1.05 -15.10 -3.00
N GLY A 341 1.69 -14.00 -3.41
CA GLY A 341 2.02 -12.87 -2.56
C GLY A 341 0.86 -11.90 -2.38
N ASN A 342 0.59 -11.48 -1.16
CA ASN A 342 -0.45 -10.52 -0.83
C ASN A 342 0.00 -9.08 -1.14
N LEU A 343 -0.75 -8.40 -1.98
CA LEU A 343 -0.47 -7.03 -2.40
C LEU A 343 -0.85 -5.97 -1.36
N ASN A 344 -1.60 -6.36 -0.34
CA ASN A 344 -2.25 -5.43 0.61
C ASN A 344 -3.17 -4.40 -0.08
N VAL A 345 -3.84 -4.84 -1.14
CA VAL A 345 -5.04 -4.21 -1.72
C VAL A 345 -6.21 -5.14 -1.42
N LEU A 346 -7.21 -4.62 -0.73
CA LEU A 346 -8.33 -5.39 -0.22
C LEU A 346 -9.64 -4.74 -0.68
N VAL A 347 -10.54 -5.54 -1.21
CA VAL A 347 -11.90 -5.13 -1.55
C VAL A 347 -12.87 -5.78 -0.56
N PHE A 348 -13.66 -4.97 0.12
CA PHE A 348 -14.67 -5.42 1.08
C PHE A 348 -16.07 -5.11 0.56
N LYS A 349 -16.98 -6.04 0.70
CA LYS A 349 -18.42 -5.78 0.65
C LYS A 349 -18.82 -5.06 1.93
N ILE A 350 -19.28 -3.82 1.84
CA ILE A 350 -19.46 -2.94 3.01
C ILE A 350 -20.42 -3.55 4.05
N SER A 351 -21.49 -4.23 3.62
CA SER A 351 -22.44 -4.85 4.53
C SER A 351 -21.79 -5.93 5.42
N SER A 352 -21.06 -6.85 4.82
CA SER A 352 -20.34 -7.91 5.54
C SER A 352 -19.21 -7.35 6.39
N TYR A 353 -18.48 -6.37 5.84
CA TYR A 353 -17.42 -5.71 6.58
C TYR A 353 -17.92 -4.97 7.82
N LEU A 354 -19.08 -4.29 7.73
CA LEU A 354 -19.70 -3.64 8.90
C LEU A 354 -20.02 -4.65 10.00
N ASN A 355 -20.59 -5.83 9.65
CA ASN A 355 -20.85 -6.89 10.62
C ASN A 355 -19.56 -7.34 11.33
N VAL A 356 -18.49 -7.57 10.57
CA VAL A 356 -17.17 -7.92 11.13
C VAL A 356 -16.67 -6.84 12.08
N LEU A 357 -16.81 -5.56 11.71
CA LEU A 357 -16.39 -4.44 12.55
C LEU A 357 -17.21 -4.32 13.85
N GLU A 358 -18.51 -4.51 13.78
CA GLU A 358 -19.40 -4.46 14.96
C GLU A 358 -19.09 -5.58 15.94
N GLU A 359 -18.91 -6.81 15.46
CA GLU A 359 -18.60 -7.96 16.30
C GLU A 359 -17.21 -7.89 16.92
N SER A 360 -16.20 -7.52 16.13
CA SER A 360 -14.81 -7.35 16.61
C SER A 360 -14.58 -6.01 17.33
N GLN A 361 -15.54 -5.08 17.26
CA GLN A 361 -15.39 -3.67 17.66
C GLN A 361 -14.21 -3.02 16.91
N GLY A 362 -14.02 -3.40 15.65
CA GLY A 362 -12.93 -2.94 14.78
C GLY A 362 -11.56 -3.51 15.08
N LEU A 363 -11.42 -4.49 15.95
CA LEU A 363 -10.12 -5.10 16.25
C LEU A 363 -9.85 -6.31 15.37
N VAL A 364 -8.72 -6.28 14.73
CA VAL A 364 -8.10 -7.43 14.09
C VAL A 364 -7.12 -8.12 15.04
N PRO A 365 -6.75 -9.39 14.78
CA PRO A 365 -5.79 -10.10 15.62
C PRO A 365 -4.50 -9.33 15.84
N GLU A 366 -4.08 -9.25 17.10
CA GLU A 366 -2.83 -8.61 17.50
C GLU A 366 -1.71 -9.65 17.58
N PHE A 367 -0.48 -9.20 17.37
CA PHE A 367 0.74 -10.00 17.58
C PHE A 367 1.84 -9.15 18.23
N VAL A 368 2.90 -9.79 18.70
CA VAL A 368 4.12 -9.12 19.16
C VAL A 368 5.31 -9.56 18.32
N ASN A 369 6.25 -8.63 18.10
CA ASN A 369 7.50 -8.90 17.40
C ASN A 369 8.70 -8.36 18.21
N PRO A 370 8.97 -8.92 19.40
CA PRO A 370 10.09 -8.49 20.20
C PRO A 370 11.40 -8.85 19.50
N LYS A 371 12.34 -7.91 19.47
CA LYS A 371 13.69 -8.15 19.02
C LYS A 371 14.50 -8.59 20.24
N TYR A 372 14.63 -9.88 20.44
CA TYR A 372 15.41 -10.43 21.53
C TYR A 372 16.91 -10.16 21.37
N ALA A 373 17.61 -9.94 22.49
CA ALA A 373 19.04 -9.69 22.50
C ALA A 373 19.85 -10.94 22.14
N ASP A 374 19.36 -12.10 22.58
CA ASP A 374 19.97 -13.41 22.38
C ASP A 374 18.91 -14.53 22.31
N GLU A 375 19.39 -15.75 22.18
CA GLU A 375 18.53 -16.95 22.06
C GLU A 375 17.78 -17.31 23.35
N THR A 376 18.19 -16.78 24.50
CA THR A 376 17.48 -17.01 25.78
C THR A 376 16.09 -16.36 25.79
N ARG A 377 15.87 -15.37 24.90
CA ARG A 377 14.61 -14.63 24.78
C ARG A 377 14.15 -13.98 26.09
N THR A 378 15.10 -13.54 26.91
CA THR A 378 14.81 -12.90 28.20
C THR A 378 14.86 -11.37 28.13
N LYS A 379 15.69 -10.81 27.23
CA LYS A 379 15.88 -9.37 27.08
C LYS A 379 15.57 -8.90 25.67
N PHE A 380 14.96 -7.72 25.54
CA PHE A 380 14.73 -7.07 24.25
C PHE A 380 15.89 -6.15 23.89
N LYS A 381 16.24 -6.09 22.60
CA LYS A 381 17.19 -5.08 22.06
C LYS A 381 16.60 -3.67 22.09
N SER A 382 15.28 -3.57 21.97
CA SER A 382 14.55 -2.31 21.98
C SER A 382 13.10 -2.56 22.42
N PRO A 383 12.41 -1.53 22.98
CA PRO A 383 11.02 -1.67 23.38
C PRO A 383 10.13 -2.17 22.22
N THR A 384 9.19 -3.05 22.52
CA THR A 384 8.18 -3.57 21.60
C THR A 384 6.80 -3.01 21.92
N ARG A 385 5.77 -3.44 21.19
CA ARG A 385 4.34 -3.16 21.45
C ARG A 385 3.49 -4.25 20.80
N LEU A 386 2.19 -4.23 21.04
CA LEU A 386 1.24 -4.98 20.21
C LEU A 386 1.19 -4.37 18.81
N GLU A 387 1.10 -5.21 17.82
CA GLU A 387 0.98 -4.86 16.40
C GLU A 387 -0.25 -5.51 15.79
N CYS A 388 -0.83 -4.87 14.79
CA CYS A 388 -1.94 -5.42 14.00
C CYS A 388 -1.81 -5.07 12.53
N LEU A 389 -2.39 -5.92 11.68
CA LEU A 389 -2.26 -5.83 10.23
C LEU A 389 -3.65 -5.71 9.58
N MET A 390 -3.79 -4.84 8.58
CA MET A 390 -5.08 -4.63 7.91
C MET A 390 -5.56 -5.87 7.12
N GLN A 391 -4.65 -6.70 6.65
CA GLN A 391 -4.94 -7.94 5.92
C GLN A 391 -5.37 -9.10 6.82
N ASP A 392 -5.55 -8.87 8.12
CA ASP A 392 -5.96 -9.91 9.07
C ASP A 392 -7.49 -9.98 9.29
N VAL A 393 -8.27 -9.12 8.63
CA VAL A 393 -9.75 -9.17 8.66
C VAL A 393 -10.31 -10.53 8.22
N PRO A 394 -9.77 -11.23 7.20
CA PRO A 394 -10.25 -12.56 6.83
C PRO A 394 -10.28 -13.58 7.98
N LYS A 395 -9.42 -13.39 9.00
CA LYS A 395 -9.41 -14.24 10.23
C LYS A 395 -10.64 -14.06 11.12
N LEU A 396 -11.43 -13.02 10.90
CA LEU A 396 -12.62 -12.66 11.67
C LEU A 396 -13.92 -12.98 10.92
N VAL A 397 -13.81 -13.34 9.66
CA VAL A 397 -14.96 -13.66 8.80
C VAL A 397 -15.57 -14.99 9.25
N LYS A 398 -16.89 -15.04 9.36
CA LYS A 398 -17.62 -16.22 9.84
C LYS A 398 -17.95 -17.21 8.73
N ASN A 399 -18.33 -18.41 9.13
CA ASN A 399 -18.86 -19.43 8.23
C ASN A 399 -20.09 -18.90 7.48
N GLY A 400 -20.05 -18.98 6.15
CA GLY A 400 -21.09 -18.46 5.24
C GLY A 400 -20.72 -17.19 4.51
N GLU A 401 -19.73 -16.42 4.99
CA GLU A 401 -19.14 -15.31 4.25
C GLU A 401 -17.99 -15.81 3.37
N LYS A 402 -17.86 -15.25 2.18
CA LYS A 402 -16.90 -15.72 1.18
C LYS A 402 -15.64 -14.86 1.15
N VAL A 403 -14.54 -15.42 1.62
CA VAL A 403 -13.21 -14.85 1.46
C VAL A 403 -12.61 -15.33 0.15
N GLY A 404 -12.30 -14.40 -0.74
CA GLY A 404 -11.68 -14.68 -2.02
C GLY A 404 -10.38 -13.91 -2.23
N TYR A 405 -9.79 -14.13 -3.37
CA TYR A 405 -8.64 -13.37 -3.83
C TYR A 405 -8.61 -13.39 -5.35
N THR A 406 -8.03 -12.33 -5.92
CA THR A 406 -7.87 -12.16 -7.35
C THR A 406 -6.39 -12.09 -7.68
N TYR A 407 -5.94 -12.92 -8.60
CA TYR A 407 -4.55 -13.07 -8.95
C TYR A 407 -4.24 -12.34 -10.25
N PHE A 408 -3.30 -11.39 -10.21
CA PHE A 408 -2.81 -10.66 -11.38
C PHE A 408 -1.30 -10.79 -11.50
N ASP A 409 -0.79 -10.58 -12.69
CA ASP A 409 0.64 -10.43 -12.91
C ASP A 409 1.22 -9.26 -12.10
N ARG A 410 2.41 -9.45 -11.52
CA ARG A 410 3.07 -8.43 -10.69
C ARG A 410 3.32 -7.12 -11.44
N TRP A 411 3.76 -7.20 -12.70
CA TRP A 411 4.05 -6.02 -13.53
C TRP A 411 2.84 -5.12 -13.75
N PHE A 412 1.65 -5.66 -13.65
CA PHE A 412 0.39 -4.98 -13.91
C PHE A 412 -0.07 -4.10 -12.74
N CYS A 413 0.09 -4.57 -11.52
CA CYS A 413 -0.56 -3.98 -10.36
C CYS A 413 0.38 -3.70 -9.16
N PHE A 414 1.68 -4.03 -9.27
CA PHE A 414 2.58 -3.87 -8.15
C PHE A 414 3.92 -3.22 -8.50
N THR A 415 4.16 -2.08 -7.90
CA THR A 415 5.49 -1.49 -7.74
C THR A 415 5.56 -0.80 -6.39
N ALA A 416 6.62 -1.00 -5.63
CA ALA A 416 6.73 -0.47 -4.28
C ALA A 416 7.94 0.44 -4.11
N CYS A 417 7.81 1.46 -3.25
CA CYS A 417 8.91 2.32 -2.83
C CYS A 417 9.18 2.11 -1.34
N LYS A 418 10.15 1.24 -1.02
CA LYS A 418 10.48 0.82 0.36
C LYS A 418 11.94 1.02 0.73
N ASN A 419 12.86 0.88 -0.24
CA ASN A 419 14.29 0.87 -0.04
C ASN A 419 14.94 2.17 -0.53
N ASN A 420 16.01 2.60 0.15
CA ASN A 420 16.88 3.66 -0.36
C ASN A 420 17.67 3.18 -1.59
N LEU A 421 18.34 4.11 -2.24
CA LEU A 421 19.08 3.85 -3.48
C LEU A 421 20.16 2.79 -3.32
N HIS A 422 20.92 2.83 -2.21
CA HIS A 422 22.01 1.89 -1.97
C HIS A 422 21.48 0.46 -1.81
N ASP A 423 20.51 0.27 -0.90
CA ASP A 423 19.92 -1.04 -0.63
C ASP A 423 19.22 -1.63 -1.86
N ALA A 424 18.54 -0.77 -2.64
CA ALA A 424 17.89 -1.19 -3.88
C ALA A 424 18.89 -1.71 -4.91
N CYS A 425 20.03 -1.01 -5.08
CA CYS A 425 21.08 -1.48 -5.99
C CYS A 425 21.71 -2.79 -5.53
N GLN A 426 21.91 -2.99 -4.22
CA GLN A 426 22.40 -4.27 -3.70
C GLN A 426 21.42 -5.42 -3.98
N LYS A 427 20.12 -5.19 -3.77
CA LYS A 427 19.07 -6.16 -4.09
C LYS A 427 19.06 -6.54 -5.57
N LEU A 428 19.13 -5.55 -6.46
CA LEU A 428 19.17 -5.81 -7.90
C LEU A 428 20.40 -6.62 -8.33
N LYS A 429 21.57 -6.39 -7.72
CA LYS A 429 22.77 -7.20 -7.97
C LYS A 429 22.60 -8.67 -7.55
N ASN A 430 21.76 -8.91 -6.54
CA ASN A 430 21.41 -10.24 -6.07
C ASN A 430 20.20 -10.85 -6.82
N ASN A 431 19.76 -10.25 -7.94
CA ASN A 431 18.55 -10.63 -8.67
C ASN A 431 17.25 -10.54 -7.86
N GLU A 432 17.24 -9.71 -6.80
CA GLU A 432 16.06 -9.39 -6.02
C GLU A 432 15.36 -8.11 -6.57
N THR A 433 14.15 -7.83 -6.07
CA THR A 433 13.43 -6.61 -6.44
C THR A 433 13.98 -5.38 -5.71
N GLY A 434 14.26 -4.29 -6.43
CA GLY A 434 14.83 -3.07 -5.84
C GLY A 434 13.88 -2.30 -4.93
N GLU A 435 12.62 -2.19 -5.31
CA GLU A 435 11.54 -1.49 -4.58
C GLU A 435 11.96 -0.09 -4.08
N SER A 436 12.39 0.75 -4.99
CA SER A 436 12.90 2.11 -4.73
C SER A 436 12.30 3.14 -5.68
N ALA A 437 12.59 4.42 -5.45
CA ALA A 437 12.06 5.49 -6.28
C ALA A 437 12.40 5.35 -7.77
N PHE A 438 13.63 4.91 -8.12
CA PHE A 438 14.01 4.74 -9.53
C PHE A 438 13.41 3.48 -10.16
N THR A 439 13.22 2.40 -9.40
CA THR A 439 12.55 1.21 -9.93
C THR A 439 11.06 1.45 -10.15
N VAL A 440 10.40 2.23 -9.28
CA VAL A 440 9.00 2.65 -9.47
C VAL A 440 8.84 3.45 -10.76
N GLU A 441 9.72 4.44 -11.01
CA GLU A 441 9.68 5.23 -12.24
C GLU A 441 9.83 4.36 -13.49
N ARG A 442 10.81 3.46 -13.51
CA ARG A 442 11.00 2.48 -14.59
C ARG A 442 9.75 1.60 -14.78
N ASP A 443 9.19 1.11 -13.69
CA ASP A 443 8.04 0.20 -13.73
C ASP A 443 6.78 0.89 -14.27
N ILE A 444 6.59 2.19 -13.99
CA ILE A 444 5.50 3.00 -14.59
C ILE A 444 5.63 3.04 -16.11
N PHE A 445 6.83 3.34 -16.62
CA PHE A 445 7.04 3.40 -18.07
C PHE A 445 6.88 2.03 -18.72
N SER A 446 7.47 1.00 -18.10
CA SER A 446 7.35 -0.38 -18.58
C SER A 446 5.91 -0.90 -18.57
N TYR A 447 5.11 -0.56 -17.54
CA TYR A 447 3.69 -0.87 -17.49
C TYR A 447 2.95 -0.25 -18.70
N ASN A 448 3.12 1.05 -18.92
CA ASN A 448 2.44 1.76 -19.99
C ASN A 448 2.87 1.26 -21.39
N GLU A 449 4.16 0.99 -21.59
CA GLU A 449 4.66 0.38 -22.82
C GLU A 449 3.98 -0.97 -23.04
N ARG A 450 4.00 -1.85 -22.03
CA ARG A 450 3.49 -3.21 -22.15
C ARG A 450 1.98 -3.25 -22.41
N ILE A 451 1.21 -2.41 -21.74
CA ILE A 451 -0.25 -2.33 -21.99
C ILE A 451 -0.53 -1.90 -23.43
N MET A 452 0.12 -0.85 -23.91
CA MET A 452 -0.16 -0.33 -25.26
C MET A 452 0.38 -1.23 -26.37
N LYS A 453 1.54 -1.85 -26.16
CA LYS A 453 2.24 -2.66 -27.16
C LYS A 453 1.78 -4.12 -27.15
N ASP A 454 1.90 -4.78 -26.00
CA ASP A 454 1.74 -6.24 -25.93
C ASP A 454 0.29 -6.66 -25.70
N ILE A 455 -0.49 -5.85 -24.97
CA ILE A 455 -1.89 -6.16 -24.62
C ILE A 455 -2.85 -5.59 -25.67
N ILE A 456 -2.73 -4.29 -25.98
CA ILE A 456 -3.65 -3.61 -26.91
C ILE A 456 -3.15 -3.69 -28.36
N GLY A 457 -1.84 -3.80 -28.57
CA GLY A 457 -1.25 -3.91 -29.91
C GLY A 457 -1.22 -2.61 -30.72
N LYS A 458 -1.35 -1.46 -30.05
CA LYS A 458 -1.44 -0.12 -30.69
C LYS A 458 -0.16 0.73 -30.53
N LEU A 459 0.91 0.15 -30.00
CA LEU A 459 2.22 0.79 -29.90
C LEU A 459 3.27 -0.03 -30.67
N GLU A 460 4.14 0.65 -31.40
CA GLU A 460 5.35 0.13 -32.00
C GLU A 460 6.56 0.92 -31.49
N VAL A 461 7.54 0.24 -30.88
CA VAL A 461 8.75 0.88 -30.37
C VAL A 461 9.91 0.63 -31.32
N ILE A 462 10.49 1.71 -31.86
CA ILE A 462 11.63 1.69 -32.78
C ILE A 462 12.90 1.83 -31.93
N LYS A 463 13.78 0.86 -32.01
CA LYS A 463 15.08 0.91 -31.33
C LYS A 463 16.00 1.91 -32.00
N THR A 464 16.57 2.78 -31.21
CA THR A 464 17.61 3.75 -31.64
C THR A 464 18.78 3.72 -30.67
N GLU A 465 19.98 3.97 -31.16
CA GLU A 465 21.18 4.05 -30.33
C GLU A 465 21.60 5.53 -30.14
N PRO A 466 22.21 5.90 -29.01
CA PRO A 466 22.38 5.06 -27.81
C PRO A 466 21.07 4.87 -27.04
N GLU A 467 20.93 3.72 -26.40
CA GLU A 467 19.79 3.49 -25.48
C GLU A 467 19.92 4.40 -24.25
N ASN A 468 18.77 4.82 -23.68
CA ASN A 468 18.71 5.52 -22.40
C ASN A 468 19.08 4.55 -21.26
N GLU A 469 20.35 4.54 -20.92
CA GLU A 469 20.91 3.67 -19.91
C GLU A 469 21.73 4.45 -18.90
N LEU A 470 21.57 4.13 -17.63
CA LEU A 470 22.39 4.67 -16.54
C LEU A 470 23.02 3.53 -15.73
N VAL A 471 24.24 3.75 -15.28
CA VAL A 471 24.88 2.88 -14.28
C VAL A 471 24.84 3.57 -12.93
N ILE A 472 23.89 3.16 -12.09
CA ILE A 472 23.66 3.74 -10.76
C ILE A 472 24.23 2.79 -9.70
N ASN A 473 25.24 3.22 -8.95
CA ASN A 473 25.92 2.39 -7.94
C ASN A 473 26.31 0.98 -8.44
N GLY A 474 26.72 0.90 -9.73
CA GLY A 474 27.09 -0.34 -10.39
C GLY A 474 25.91 -1.22 -10.84
N CYS A 475 24.69 -0.70 -10.80
CA CYS A 475 23.51 -1.32 -11.40
C CYS A 475 23.17 -0.66 -12.71
N GLN A 476 23.07 -1.44 -13.78
CA GLN A 476 22.60 -1.02 -15.08
C GLN A 476 21.08 -0.82 -15.06
N VAL A 477 20.62 0.38 -15.34
CA VAL A 477 19.20 0.74 -15.38
C VAL A 477 18.86 1.23 -16.77
N LYS A 478 17.98 0.51 -17.45
CA LYS A 478 17.45 0.89 -18.77
C LYS A 478 16.06 1.48 -18.59
N PHE A 479 15.84 2.64 -19.19
CA PHE A 479 14.54 3.27 -19.32
C PHE A 479 14.12 3.12 -20.78
N GLY A 480 13.09 2.38 -21.04
CA GLY A 480 12.48 2.27 -22.38
C GLY A 480 11.84 3.59 -22.83
N PRO A 481 10.88 3.56 -23.75
CA PRO A 481 10.09 4.71 -24.08
C PRO A 481 9.37 5.22 -22.83
N LYS A 482 9.43 6.53 -22.58
CA LYS A 482 8.84 7.13 -21.38
C LYS A 482 7.38 7.47 -21.66
N ILE A 483 6.50 6.55 -21.35
CA ILE A 483 5.07 6.72 -21.58
C ILE A 483 4.37 7.00 -20.25
N ILE A 484 3.61 8.08 -20.20
CA ILE A 484 2.80 8.47 -19.05
C ILE A 484 1.36 8.65 -19.52
N ILE A 485 0.47 7.82 -18.95
CA ILE A 485 -0.96 7.90 -19.20
C ILE A 485 -1.63 8.47 -17.95
N TYR A 486 -2.29 9.62 -18.11
CA TYR A 486 -3.08 10.19 -17.04
C TYR A 486 -4.42 9.45 -16.93
N PRO A 487 -4.96 9.26 -15.71
CA PRO A 487 -6.31 8.71 -15.55
C PRO A 487 -7.38 9.52 -16.26
N SER A 488 -7.17 10.83 -16.44
CA SER A 488 -8.07 11.69 -17.24
C SER A 488 -8.14 11.28 -18.72
N PHE A 489 -7.09 10.65 -19.27
CA PHE A 489 -7.14 10.10 -20.64
C PHE A 489 -7.95 8.81 -20.68
N ALA A 490 -7.63 7.85 -19.80
CA ALA A 490 -8.35 6.59 -19.66
C ALA A 490 -8.15 6.04 -18.24
N PRO A 491 -9.17 6.04 -17.35
CA PRO A 491 -9.03 5.57 -15.98
C PRO A 491 -9.08 4.04 -15.84
N THR A 492 -9.45 3.30 -16.88
CA THR A 492 -9.46 1.84 -16.90
C THR A 492 -8.72 1.31 -18.13
N VAL A 493 -8.27 0.05 -18.06
CA VAL A 493 -7.60 -0.60 -19.19
C VAL A 493 -8.60 -0.85 -20.34
N THR A 494 -9.85 -1.14 -20.03
CA THR A 494 -10.93 -1.28 -21.01
C THR A 494 -11.13 0.00 -21.81
N GLU A 495 -11.24 1.15 -21.13
CA GLU A 495 -11.38 2.44 -21.81
C GLU A 495 -10.14 2.79 -22.65
N LEU A 496 -8.94 2.52 -22.13
CA LEU A 496 -7.70 2.71 -22.87
C LEU A 496 -7.68 1.90 -24.17
N ARG A 497 -8.04 0.60 -24.08
CA ARG A 497 -8.18 -0.28 -25.24
C ARG A 497 -9.18 0.29 -26.25
N ASP A 498 -10.35 0.69 -25.80
CA ASP A 498 -11.43 1.12 -26.66
C ASP A 498 -11.06 2.42 -27.40
N LYS A 499 -10.44 3.38 -26.70
CA LYS A 499 -9.92 4.61 -27.33
C LYS A 499 -8.84 4.33 -28.36
N LEU A 500 -7.86 3.51 -28.00
CA LEU A 500 -6.76 3.19 -28.92
C LEU A 500 -7.24 2.35 -30.11
N ASN A 501 -8.25 1.50 -29.94
CA ASN A 501 -8.82 0.71 -31.04
C ASN A 501 -9.63 1.54 -32.03
N GLN A 502 -10.22 2.67 -31.61
CA GLN A 502 -10.85 3.63 -32.52
C GLN A 502 -9.84 4.35 -33.42
N MET A 503 -8.58 4.44 -32.97
CA MET A 503 -7.49 5.04 -33.72
C MET A 503 -7.14 4.22 -34.97
N LYS A 504 -7.13 4.86 -36.15
CA LYS A 504 -6.64 4.27 -37.41
C LYS A 504 -5.10 4.23 -37.39
N GLY A 505 -4.53 3.03 -37.42
CA GLY A 505 -3.07 2.85 -37.34
C GLY A 505 -2.58 2.61 -35.93
N LYS A 506 -1.31 2.97 -35.68
CA LYS A 506 -0.59 2.78 -34.41
C LYS A 506 0.15 4.06 -34.02
N ILE A 507 0.51 4.14 -32.74
CA ILE A 507 1.54 5.07 -32.28
C ILE A 507 2.88 4.36 -32.49
N ARG A 508 3.79 5.00 -33.24
CA ARG A 508 5.17 4.56 -33.46
C ARG A 508 6.08 5.54 -32.76
N MET A 509 6.95 5.07 -31.89
CA MET A 509 7.87 5.94 -31.16
C MET A 509 9.24 5.31 -30.97
N THR A 510 10.27 6.14 -30.88
CA THR A 510 11.61 5.64 -30.56
C THR A 510 11.70 5.30 -29.07
N ASN A 511 12.58 4.35 -28.71
CA ASN A 511 12.84 3.97 -27.32
C ASN A 511 13.37 5.14 -26.45
N ASN A 512 13.84 6.21 -27.08
CA ASN A 512 14.32 7.42 -26.41
C ASN A 512 13.27 8.53 -26.28
N SER A 513 12.10 8.34 -26.88
CA SER A 513 11.01 9.34 -26.89
C SER A 513 10.22 9.34 -25.59
N THR A 514 9.50 10.44 -25.39
CA THR A 514 8.57 10.63 -24.28
C THR A 514 7.18 10.93 -24.84
N LEU A 515 6.18 10.21 -24.36
CA LEU A 515 4.77 10.41 -24.69
C LEU A 515 3.96 10.60 -23.42
N ILE A 516 3.20 11.69 -23.35
CA ILE A 516 2.25 11.95 -22.28
C ILE A 516 0.85 12.04 -22.86
N LEU A 517 -0.05 11.15 -22.42
CA LEU A 517 -1.47 11.16 -22.77
C LEU A 517 -2.27 11.69 -21.60
N LYS A 518 -3.02 12.76 -21.80
CA LYS A 518 -3.85 13.35 -20.75
C LYS A 518 -5.14 13.96 -21.32
N ASN A 519 -6.11 14.20 -20.45
CA ASN A 519 -7.46 14.63 -20.77
C ASN A 519 -8.26 13.56 -21.55
N ASP A 520 -9.55 13.78 -21.64
CA ASP A 520 -10.44 12.87 -22.37
C ASP A 520 -10.47 13.23 -23.86
N VAL A 521 -9.37 12.92 -24.53
CA VAL A 521 -9.15 13.28 -25.94
C VAL A 521 -9.18 12.07 -26.88
N ILE A 522 -9.35 12.32 -28.15
CA ILE A 522 -9.40 11.31 -29.23
C ILE A 522 -8.14 11.45 -30.10
N ILE A 523 -7.56 10.33 -30.49
CA ILE A 523 -6.49 10.23 -31.48
C ILE A 523 -7.04 9.44 -32.66
N GLU A 524 -7.33 10.14 -33.81
CA GLU A 524 -7.98 9.48 -34.93
C GLU A 524 -7.06 8.65 -35.81
N LYS A 525 -5.81 9.08 -36.02
CA LYS A 525 -4.91 8.53 -37.06
C LYS A 525 -3.54 8.14 -36.56
N GLY A 526 -3.29 7.73 -35.42
CA GLY A 526 -1.98 7.34 -34.95
C GLY A 526 -0.93 8.47 -34.88
N ALA A 527 0.31 8.12 -34.55
CA ALA A 527 1.39 9.09 -34.41
C ALA A 527 2.77 8.48 -34.69
N ASP A 528 3.69 9.28 -35.24
CA ASP A 528 5.13 9.01 -35.31
C ASP A 528 5.86 9.95 -34.38
N ILE A 529 6.52 9.41 -33.33
CA ILE A 529 7.13 10.21 -32.25
C ILE A 529 8.63 9.91 -32.15
N ASP A 530 9.44 10.92 -32.49
CA ASP A 530 10.87 10.95 -32.17
C ASP A 530 11.17 12.23 -31.40
N GLY A 531 11.02 12.17 -30.08
CA GLY A 531 11.18 13.32 -29.19
C GLY A 531 10.21 13.34 -28.02
N TYR A 532 9.82 14.54 -27.58
CA TYR A 532 8.91 14.76 -26.45
C TYR A 532 7.54 15.22 -26.96
N GLN A 533 6.51 14.45 -26.70
CA GLN A 533 5.14 14.73 -27.13
C GLN A 533 4.15 14.67 -25.97
N VAL A 534 3.29 15.67 -25.87
CA VAL A 534 2.11 15.68 -25.02
C VAL A 534 0.89 15.71 -25.93
N ILE A 535 -0.05 14.78 -25.69
CA ILE A 535 -1.36 14.78 -26.35
C ILE A 535 -2.41 15.10 -25.28
N ASP A 536 -2.96 16.31 -25.33
CA ASP A 536 -3.93 16.84 -24.37
C ASP A 536 -5.15 17.51 -25.01
N LYS A 537 -5.25 17.39 -26.32
CA LYS A 537 -6.36 17.82 -27.18
C LYS A 537 -6.59 16.79 -28.29
N ASP A 538 -7.76 16.82 -28.92
CA ASP A 538 -8.09 15.90 -30.02
C ASP A 538 -7.11 16.03 -31.18
N GLU A 539 -6.63 14.90 -31.67
CA GLU A 539 -5.73 14.80 -32.82
C GLU A 539 -6.45 14.07 -33.97
N LYS A 540 -6.89 14.87 -34.99
CA LYS A 540 -7.66 14.37 -36.13
C LYS A 540 -6.79 13.85 -37.26
N GLU A 541 -5.59 14.35 -37.37
CA GLU A 541 -4.61 13.97 -38.40
C GLU A 541 -3.54 13.05 -37.81
N HIS A 542 -2.77 12.40 -38.69
CA HIS A 542 -1.62 11.64 -38.27
C HIS A 542 -0.57 12.58 -37.67
N LEU A 543 -0.28 12.41 -36.37
CA LEU A 543 0.64 13.27 -35.66
C LEU A 543 2.09 12.88 -35.99
N ILE A 544 2.85 13.83 -36.48
CA ILE A 544 4.30 13.66 -36.70
C ILE A 544 5.05 14.57 -35.74
N CYS A 545 5.66 13.96 -34.73
CA CYS A 545 6.54 14.64 -33.78
C CYS A 545 7.99 14.24 -34.06
N LYS A 546 8.72 15.08 -34.76
CA LYS A 546 10.17 14.99 -34.95
C LYS A 546 10.84 16.19 -34.25
N ASN A 547 10.41 16.46 -33.02
CA ASN A 547 11.04 17.54 -32.27
C ASN A 547 12.33 17.01 -31.64
N GLN A 548 13.31 17.87 -31.58
CA GLN A 548 14.64 17.55 -31.03
C GLN A 548 14.64 17.56 -29.50
N LYS A 549 13.47 17.82 -28.85
CA LYS A 549 13.35 17.79 -27.38
C LYS A 549 13.35 16.36 -26.89
N LYS A 550 14.35 16.00 -26.09
CA LYS A 550 14.46 14.67 -25.50
C LYS A 550 14.72 14.75 -24.00
N ILE A 551 14.10 13.85 -23.24
CA ILE A 551 14.44 13.68 -21.83
C ILE A 551 15.74 12.89 -21.74
N ILE A 552 16.76 13.51 -21.16
CA ILE A 552 18.06 12.89 -20.88
C ILE A 552 18.22 12.69 -19.39
N TYR A 553 18.66 11.52 -19.01
CA TYR A 553 19.02 11.20 -17.64
C TYR A 553 20.48 11.56 -17.38
N ARG A 554 20.72 12.29 -16.29
CA ARG A 554 22.08 12.66 -15.85
C ARG A 554 22.29 12.18 -14.42
N LEU A 555 23.37 11.41 -14.22
CA LEU A 555 23.79 11.03 -12.87
C LEU A 555 24.08 12.26 -12.01
N LEU A 556 23.64 12.23 -10.77
CA LEU A 556 23.97 13.29 -9.81
C LEU A 556 25.42 13.18 -9.34
N LYS A 557 26.09 14.32 -9.27
CA LYS A 557 27.36 14.45 -8.56
C LYS A 557 27.08 14.57 -7.05
N ASN A 558 28.11 14.31 -6.23
CA ASN A 558 27.98 14.40 -4.77
C ASN A 558 27.44 15.76 -4.32
N GLY A 559 26.36 15.72 -3.54
CA GLY A 559 25.71 16.92 -3.00
C GLY A 559 24.67 17.59 -3.89
N GLU A 560 24.63 17.27 -5.18
CA GLU A 560 23.68 17.86 -6.14
C GLU A 560 22.25 17.31 -6.02
N GLY A 561 21.32 18.06 -6.59
CA GLY A 561 19.95 17.63 -6.87
C GLY A 561 18.95 17.91 -5.75
N LYS A 562 17.69 17.92 -6.13
CA LYS A 562 16.55 17.96 -5.22
C LYS A 562 16.36 16.61 -4.53
N ILE A 563 15.61 16.56 -3.45
CA ILE A 563 15.45 15.34 -2.65
C ILE A 563 14.93 14.16 -3.47
N TYR A 564 13.97 14.38 -4.35
CA TYR A 564 13.39 13.32 -5.18
C TYR A 564 14.35 12.81 -6.28
N GLU A 565 15.32 13.64 -6.73
CA GLU A 565 16.41 13.25 -7.61
C GLU A 565 17.46 12.43 -6.84
N LYS A 566 17.81 12.87 -5.62
CA LYS A 566 18.76 12.16 -4.74
C LYS A 566 18.28 10.74 -4.39
N LEU A 567 16.98 10.55 -4.21
CA LEU A 567 16.39 9.23 -3.97
C LEU A 567 16.53 8.27 -5.17
N ARG A 568 16.79 8.81 -6.37
CA ARG A 568 16.98 8.07 -7.61
C ARG A 568 18.44 7.97 -8.05
N GLY A 569 19.28 8.91 -7.61
CA GLY A 569 20.68 9.02 -8.02
C GLY A 569 20.88 9.75 -9.37
N TYR A 570 19.80 10.27 -9.96
CA TYR A 570 19.83 11.01 -11.22
C TYR A 570 18.83 12.18 -11.25
N ALA A 571 19.09 13.12 -12.13
CA ALA A 571 18.16 14.15 -12.57
C ALA A 571 17.80 13.95 -14.04
N ILE A 572 16.72 14.57 -14.49
CA ILE A 572 16.35 14.64 -15.89
C ILE A 572 16.60 16.06 -16.42
N LEU A 573 16.97 16.13 -17.69
CA LEU A 573 17.11 17.36 -18.44
C LEU A 573 16.25 17.24 -19.70
N LEU A 574 15.47 18.26 -19.98
CA LEU A 574 14.85 18.42 -21.30
C LEU A 574 15.89 19.11 -22.19
N GLN A 575 16.54 18.33 -23.04
CA GLN A 575 17.48 18.87 -24.01
C GLN A 575 16.71 19.31 -25.25
N GLU A 576 16.97 20.53 -25.69
CA GLU A 576 16.63 21.06 -27.03
C GLU A 576 17.90 21.03 -27.86
N ASN A 577 17.94 20.28 -28.96
CA ASN A 577 19.07 20.26 -29.90
C ASN A 577 18.98 21.43 -30.87
#